data_7e8a1e25efde78e9c9ad68c243ea054a
#
_entry.id   7e8a1e25efde78e9c9ad68c243ea054a
#
_cell.length_a   1.000
_cell.length_b   1.000
_cell.length_c   1.000
_cell.angle_alpha   90.00
_cell.angle_beta   90.00
_cell.angle_gamma   90.00
#
_symmetry.space_group_name_H-M   'P 1'
#
loop_
_entity.id
_entity.type
_entity.pdbx_description
1 polymer ?
#
loop_
_entity_poly.entity_id
_entity_poly.type
_entity_poly.pdbx_seq_one_letter_code
_entity_poly.pdbx_strand_id
1 'polypeptide(L)'
;MSVLYKHPELPDYFRKVGVSLATPRAEIPSICKPYESGLVLQFPNLDLGIDHDFWAGLKTDQLARLKKLSSSPSPGDVGHDPLLDRRLAEAGVSWGLKRKLKREITRLYERALPLYESLFSGYRFKRRQVVWRLNTVRNENMHVDTYVDDFADHFARLFINLDDQPRIWSTSWTLDELYARFGDQLPREMLFNSDPGEIHKAINQAAFGGRSTVWWDKQPRHVAYFDPGDVWAVDSRQVSHQIFYGRRAVSIDFFVDRESMVKPKRHYLQTAARFRSRVLKGPKAGVGG
;
A
#
# COMPACT_ATOMS: atom_id res chain seq x y z
N MET A 1 -13.73 -15.40 -1.12
CA MET A 1 -12.53 -15.91 -1.87
C MET A 1 -12.28 -14.96 -3.02
N SER A 2 -11.17 -14.27 -3.01
CA SER A 2 -10.89 -13.22 -4.02
C SER A 2 -10.75 -13.84 -5.40
N VAL A 3 -11.55 -13.38 -6.36
CA VAL A 3 -11.40 -13.76 -7.78
C VAL A 3 -10.24 -12.95 -8.34
N LEU A 4 -9.33 -13.60 -9.04
CA LEU A 4 -8.18 -12.97 -9.65
C LEU A 4 -8.19 -13.24 -11.16
N TYR A 5 -8.12 -12.20 -11.95
CA TYR A 5 -7.77 -12.27 -13.36
C TYR A 5 -6.27 -12.01 -13.54
N LYS A 6 -5.55 -12.94 -14.15
CA LYS A 6 -4.13 -12.83 -14.46
C LYS A 6 -3.91 -12.56 -15.94
N HIS A 7 -3.26 -11.44 -16.25
CA HIS A 7 -2.86 -11.13 -17.61
C HIS A 7 -1.66 -12.01 -18.02
N PRO A 8 -1.67 -12.66 -19.19
CA PRO A 8 -0.64 -13.64 -19.58
C PRO A 8 0.76 -13.02 -19.79
N GLU A 9 0.85 -11.74 -20.11
CA GLU A 9 2.13 -11.04 -20.32
C GLU A 9 2.81 -10.58 -19.03
N LEU A 10 2.13 -10.68 -17.89
CA LEU A 10 2.67 -10.25 -16.61
C LEU A 10 3.11 -11.45 -15.77
N PRO A 11 4.23 -11.33 -15.02
CA PRO A 11 4.57 -12.31 -14.00
C PRO A 11 3.48 -12.44 -12.94
N ASP A 12 3.41 -13.58 -12.28
CA ASP A 12 2.49 -13.76 -11.16
C ASP A 12 2.99 -13.05 -9.92
N TYR A 13 2.41 -11.90 -9.61
CA TYR A 13 2.72 -11.12 -8.41
C TYR A 13 1.98 -11.57 -7.17
N PHE A 14 1.05 -12.52 -7.26
CA PHE A 14 0.17 -12.86 -6.16
C PHE A 14 0.64 -14.09 -5.41
N ARG A 15 0.61 -14.01 -4.08
CA ARG A 15 0.91 -15.12 -3.19
C ARG A 15 -0.11 -15.20 -2.05
N LYS A 16 -0.63 -16.39 -1.81
CA LYS A 16 -1.44 -16.66 -0.62
C LYS A 16 -0.54 -16.95 0.57
N VAL A 17 -0.89 -16.41 1.72
CA VAL A 17 -0.23 -16.64 3.01
C VAL A 17 -1.26 -17.21 3.97
N GLY A 18 -1.05 -18.45 4.41
CA GLY A 18 -1.97 -19.18 5.28
C GLY A 18 -1.74 -18.80 6.73
N VAL A 19 -2.43 -17.76 7.21
CA VAL A 19 -2.46 -17.37 8.63
C VAL A 19 -3.90 -17.10 9.05
N SER A 20 -4.18 -17.30 10.34
CA SER A 20 -5.46 -16.95 10.97
C SER A 20 -5.20 -16.28 12.32
N LEU A 21 -6.23 -15.74 12.96
CA LEU A 21 -6.11 -15.19 14.31
C LEU A 21 -5.76 -16.26 15.36
N ALA A 22 -6.04 -17.54 15.07
CA ALA A 22 -5.68 -18.66 15.94
C ALA A 22 -4.23 -19.13 15.74
N THR A 23 -3.52 -18.65 14.71
CA THR A 23 -2.11 -19.01 14.47
C THR A 23 -1.25 -18.46 15.59
N PRO A 24 -0.47 -19.29 16.31
CA PRO A 24 0.44 -18.84 17.34
C PRO A 24 1.43 -17.81 16.77
N ARG A 25 1.74 -16.76 17.52
CA ARG A 25 2.63 -15.67 17.05
C ARG A 25 3.99 -16.18 16.56
N ALA A 26 4.54 -17.18 17.21
CA ALA A 26 5.84 -17.77 16.84
C ALA A 26 5.80 -18.52 15.49
N GLU A 27 4.60 -18.92 15.04
CA GLU A 27 4.39 -19.65 13.79
C GLU A 27 3.97 -18.74 12.63
N ILE A 28 3.68 -17.45 12.90
CA ILE A 28 3.35 -16.49 11.86
C ILE A 28 4.59 -16.20 11.01
N PRO A 29 4.58 -16.52 9.70
CA PRO A 29 5.74 -16.31 8.86
C PRO A 29 6.00 -14.83 8.62
N SER A 30 7.26 -14.39 8.68
CA SER A 30 7.63 -13.06 8.22
C SER A 30 7.39 -12.92 6.72
N ILE A 31 6.68 -11.87 6.33
CA ILE A 31 6.39 -11.55 4.93
C ILE A 31 7.35 -10.50 4.34
N CYS A 32 8.32 -9.98 5.10
CA CYS A 32 9.20 -8.90 4.66
C CYS A 32 9.88 -9.19 3.31
N LYS A 33 10.45 -10.38 3.14
CA LYS A 33 11.16 -10.75 1.90
C LYS A 33 10.25 -10.78 0.65
N PRO A 34 9.11 -11.48 0.62
CA PRO A 34 8.20 -11.44 -0.52
C PRO A 34 7.56 -10.06 -0.72
N TYR A 35 7.25 -9.33 0.35
CA TYR A 35 6.72 -7.98 0.32
C TYR A 35 7.67 -7.00 -0.39
N GLU A 36 8.96 -6.97 -0.01
CA GLU A 36 9.99 -6.16 -0.66
C GLU A 36 10.26 -6.55 -2.12
N SER A 37 9.76 -7.70 -2.55
CA SER A 37 9.86 -8.15 -3.94
C SER A 37 8.71 -7.66 -4.82
N GLY A 38 7.79 -6.84 -4.28
CA GLY A 38 6.64 -6.31 -5.01
C GLY A 38 5.49 -7.32 -5.15
N LEU A 39 5.47 -8.38 -4.31
CA LEU A 39 4.35 -9.32 -4.35
C LEU A 39 3.13 -8.75 -3.61
N VAL A 40 1.96 -9.05 -4.13
CA VAL A 40 0.66 -8.86 -3.47
C VAL A 40 0.37 -10.10 -2.64
N LEU A 41 0.42 -9.97 -1.33
CA LEU A 41 0.26 -11.07 -0.38
C LEU A 41 -1.18 -11.10 0.12
N GLN A 42 -1.90 -12.19 -0.16
CA GLN A 42 -3.29 -12.38 0.24
C GLN A 42 -3.39 -13.31 1.47
N PHE A 43 -4.30 -13.01 2.38
CA PHE A 43 -4.52 -13.76 3.62
C PHE A 43 -5.93 -14.38 3.63
N PRO A 44 -6.18 -15.46 2.88
CA PRO A 44 -7.53 -15.96 2.59
C PRO A 44 -8.28 -16.51 3.80
N ASN A 45 -7.56 -16.86 4.88
CA ASN A 45 -8.14 -17.48 6.08
C ASN A 45 -8.18 -16.51 7.27
N LEU A 46 -7.96 -15.22 7.00
CA LEU A 46 -7.88 -14.21 8.05
C LEU A 46 -9.23 -13.50 8.20
N ASP A 47 -10.01 -13.93 9.17
CA ASP A 47 -11.23 -13.23 9.59
C ASP A 47 -10.94 -12.30 10.78
N LEU A 48 -10.99 -11.01 10.54
CA LEU A 48 -10.83 -9.98 11.57
C LEU A 48 -12.15 -9.66 12.29
N GLY A 49 -13.24 -10.35 11.98
CA GLY A 49 -14.57 -10.15 12.59
C GLY A 49 -15.09 -8.72 12.40
N ILE A 50 -15.02 -8.23 11.17
CA ILE A 50 -15.45 -6.88 10.80
C ILE A 50 -16.97 -6.79 10.84
N ASP A 51 -17.49 -5.74 11.47
CA ASP A 51 -18.91 -5.40 11.42
C ASP A 51 -19.22 -4.67 10.10
N HIS A 52 -19.43 -5.45 9.03
CA HIS A 52 -19.71 -4.89 7.70
C HIS A 52 -20.99 -4.07 7.67
N ASP A 53 -22.02 -4.44 8.44
CA ASP A 53 -23.28 -3.68 8.50
C ASP A 53 -23.04 -2.30 9.09
N PHE A 54 -22.21 -2.21 10.13
CA PHE A 54 -21.81 -0.92 10.69
C PHE A 54 -21.08 -0.05 9.65
N TRP A 55 -20.06 -0.60 9.02
CA TRP A 55 -19.24 0.15 8.07
C TRP A 55 -20.02 0.51 6.80
N ALA A 56 -20.84 -0.38 6.27
CA ALA A 56 -21.72 -0.12 5.13
C ALA A 56 -22.81 0.93 5.45
N GLY A 57 -23.36 0.87 6.66
CA GLY A 57 -24.39 1.79 7.14
C GLY A 57 -23.93 3.22 7.41
N LEU A 58 -22.61 3.52 7.39
CA LEU A 58 -22.11 4.87 7.55
C LEU A 58 -22.54 5.76 6.38
N LYS A 59 -23.38 6.76 6.66
CA LYS A 59 -23.91 7.69 5.66
C LYS A 59 -22.85 8.69 5.23
N THR A 60 -22.87 9.05 3.96
CA THR A 60 -21.92 9.98 3.33
C THR A 60 -21.95 11.37 3.95
N ASP A 61 -23.11 11.86 4.34
CA ASP A 61 -23.31 13.17 4.99
C ASP A 61 -22.66 13.22 6.38
N GLN A 62 -22.79 12.14 7.15
CA GLN A 62 -22.14 12.01 8.47
C GLN A 62 -20.63 12.01 8.42
N LEU A 63 -20.08 11.60 7.28
CA LEU A 63 -18.64 11.46 7.03
C LEU A 63 -18.11 12.42 5.96
N ALA A 64 -18.89 13.43 5.58
CA ALA A 64 -18.54 14.35 4.49
C ALA A 64 -17.15 14.98 4.67
N ARG A 65 -16.75 15.24 5.92
CA ARG A 65 -15.43 15.78 6.29
C ARG A 65 -14.38 14.70 6.56
N LEU A 66 -14.76 13.42 6.58
CA LEU A 66 -13.90 12.27 6.89
C LEU A 66 -13.66 11.37 5.70
N LYS A 67 -13.35 11.92 4.52
CA LYS A 67 -12.99 11.10 3.36
C LYS A 67 -11.80 10.20 3.68
N LYS A 68 -10.82 10.73 4.38
CA LYS A 68 -9.62 10.04 4.86
C LYS A 68 -9.36 10.46 6.31
N LEU A 69 -9.35 9.49 7.20
CA LEU A 69 -9.03 9.67 8.61
C LEU A 69 -7.70 9.00 8.90
N SER A 70 -6.74 9.75 9.41
CA SER A 70 -5.47 9.18 9.89
C SER A 70 -5.52 9.03 11.40
N SER A 71 -4.94 7.94 11.88
CA SER A 71 -4.84 7.59 13.29
C SER A 71 -3.44 7.06 13.60
N SER A 72 -3.02 7.13 14.87
CA SER A 72 -1.70 6.71 15.32
C SER A 72 -1.85 5.97 16.66
N PRO A 73 -2.23 4.68 16.62
CA PRO A 73 -2.46 3.90 17.84
C PRO A 73 -1.19 3.77 18.66
N SER A 74 -1.29 3.96 19.96
CA SER A 74 -0.18 3.80 20.89
C SER A 74 0.24 2.34 21.03
N PRO A 75 1.53 2.05 21.15
CA PRO A 75 2.01 0.71 21.46
C PRO A 75 1.44 0.22 22.81
N GLY A 76 0.82 -0.96 22.79
CA GLY A 76 0.27 -1.57 24.02
C GLY A 76 -1.02 -0.92 24.57
N ASP A 77 -1.45 0.22 24.02
CA ASP A 77 -2.71 0.89 24.37
C ASP A 77 -3.44 1.32 23.10
N VAL A 78 -4.17 0.40 22.54
CA VAL A 78 -4.97 0.64 21.31
C VAL A 78 -6.21 1.51 21.54
N GLY A 79 -6.62 1.67 22.78
CA GLY A 79 -7.75 2.55 23.17
C GLY A 79 -7.38 4.03 23.17
N HIS A 80 -6.09 4.35 23.23
CA HIS A 80 -5.59 5.71 23.24
C HIS A 80 -5.01 6.12 21.88
N ASP A 81 -5.73 6.91 21.14
CA ASP A 81 -5.33 7.45 19.84
C ASP A 81 -5.63 8.96 19.77
N PRO A 82 -4.69 9.81 20.20
CA PRO A 82 -4.89 11.26 20.24
C PRO A 82 -5.17 11.86 18.84
N LEU A 83 -4.57 11.29 17.80
CA LEU A 83 -4.80 11.75 16.43
C LEU A 83 -6.22 11.45 15.97
N LEU A 84 -6.71 10.24 16.27
CA LEU A 84 -8.09 9.85 15.98
C LEU A 84 -9.09 10.76 16.70
N ASP A 85 -8.91 10.98 18.00
CA ASP A 85 -9.78 11.84 18.80
C ASP A 85 -9.87 13.26 18.26
N ARG A 86 -8.72 13.85 17.93
CA ARG A 86 -8.64 15.18 17.33
C ARG A 86 -9.36 15.24 15.98
N ARG A 87 -9.10 14.29 15.08
CA ARG A 87 -9.70 14.27 13.74
C ARG A 87 -11.20 14.07 13.76
N LEU A 88 -11.71 13.24 14.66
CA LEU A 88 -13.17 13.07 14.84
C LEU A 88 -13.83 14.34 15.40
N ALA A 89 -13.16 15.05 16.29
CA ALA A 89 -13.65 16.32 16.83
C ALA A 89 -13.65 17.42 15.74
N GLU A 90 -12.55 17.58 15.01
CA GLU A 90 -12.41 18.54 13.90
C GLU A 90 -13.48 18.32 12.80
N ALA A 91 -13.83 17.07 12.55
CA ALA A 91 -14.87 16.71 11.58
C ALA A 91 -16.29 16.98 12.06
N GLY A 92 -16.50 17.34 13.32
CA GLY A 92 -17.82 17.60 13.89
C GLY A 92 -18.69 16.35 13.95
N VAL A 93 -18.10 15.16 14.10
CA VAL A 93 -18.82 13.89 14.20
C VAL A 93 -19.65 13.89 15.48
N SER A 94 -20.94 13.51 15.40
CA SER A 94 -21.83 13.44 16.56
C SER A 94 -21.28 12.50 17.64
N TRP A 95 -21.54 12.80 18.89
CA TRP A 95 -21.04 12.02 20.02
C TRP A 95 -21.38 10.52 19.90
N GLY A 96 -22.63 10.19 19.54
CA GLY A 96 -23.06 8.81 19.37
C GLY A 96 -22.30 8.06 18.28
N LEU A 97 -22.07 8.71 17.12
CA LEU A 97 -21.29 8.14 16.03
C LEU A 97 -19.80 8.05 16.38
N LYS A 98 -19.23 9.07 17.05
CA LYS A 98 -17.86 9.05 17.56
C LYS A 98 -17.62 7.84 18.46
N ARG A 99 -18.52 7.57 19.41
CA ARG A 99 -18.42 6.43 20.32
C ARG A 99 -18.48 5.10 19.58
N LYS A 100 -19.36 4.95 18.59
CA LYS A 100 -19.47 3.74 17.77
C LYS A 100 -18.22 3.54 16.92
N LEU A 101 -17.77 4.57 16.22
CA LEU A 101 -16.52 4.52 15.41
C LEU A 101 -15.32 4.15 16.26
N LYS A 102 -15.12 4.76 17.42
CA LYS A 102 -14.00 4.42 18.32
C LYS A 102 -14.06 2.97 18.75
N ARG A 103 -15.21 2.44 19.09
CA ARG A 103 -15.36 1.03 19.47
C ARG A 103 -14.94 0.08 18.34
N GLU A 104 -15.44 0.30 17.12
CA GLU A 104 -15.11 -0.56 15.98
C GLU A 104 -13.63 -0.41 15.54
N ILE A 105 -13.08 0.79 15.62
CA ILE A 105 -11.66 1.04 15.36
C ILE A 105 -10.78 0.33 16.41
N THR A 106 -11.10 0.45 17.69
CA THR A 106 -10.36 -0.23 18.76
C THR A 106 -10.43 -1.74 18.60
N ARG A 107 -11.61 -2.29 18.33
CA ARG A 107 -11.80 -3.72 18.07
C ARG A 107 -10.95 -4.23 16.91
N LEU A 108 -10.85 -3.45 15.83
CA LEU A 108 -10.00 -3.80 14.70
C LEU A 108 -8.52 -3.72 15.05
N TYR A 109 -8.09 -2.70 15.81
CA TYR A 109 -6.70 -2.59 16.26
C TYR A 109 -6.27 -3.78 17.12
N GLU A 110 -7.10 -4.20 18.08
CA GLU A 110 -6.81 -5.32 18.97
C GLU A 110 -6.53 -6.62 18.21
N ARG A 111 -7.18 -6.81 17.05
CA ARG A 111 -7.03 -7.99 16.22
C ARG A 111 -5.94 -7.84 15.17
N ALA A 112 -5.91 -6.71 14.47
CA ALA A 112 -5.05 -6.53 13.31
C ALA A 112 -3.61 -6.15 13.69
N LEU A 113 -3.38 -5.30 14.71
CA LEU A 113 -2.04 -4.82 15.00
C LEU A 113 -1.08 -5.91 15.51
N PRO A 114 -1.47 -6.82 16.43
CA PRO A 114 -0.58 -7.90 16.83
C PRO A 114 -0.17 -8.83 15.69
N LEU A 115 -1.13 -9.12 14.79
CA LEU A 115 -0.86 -9.90 13.58
C LEU A 115 0.07 -9.16 12.64
N TYR A 116 -0.21 -7.89 12.37
CA TYR A 116 0.61 -7.03 11.52
C TYR A 116 2.07 -6.98 12.01
N GLU A 117 2.29 -6.76 13.30
CA GLU A 117 3.63 -6.75 13.90
C GLU A 117 4.35 -8.09 13.75
N SER A 118 3.63 -9.21 13.84
CA SER A 118 4.21 -10.54 13.60
C SER A 118 4.56 -10.77 12.13
N LEU A 119 3.68 -10.41 11.21
CA LEU A 119 3.93 -10.52 9.77
C LEU A 119 5.15 -9.71 9.33
N PHE A 120 5.35 -8.54 9.93
CA PHE A 120 6.47 -7.64 9.65
C PHE A 120 7.56 -7.67 10.74
N SER A 121 7.72 -8.79 11.43
CA SER A 121 8.61 -8.93 12.59
C SER A 121 10.09 -8.63 12.33
N GLY A 122 10.52 -8.65 11.06
CA GLY A 122 11.86 -8.25 10.67
C GLY A 122 12.11 -6.74 10.64
N TYR A 123 11.06 -5.93 10.72
CA TYR A 123 11.16 -4.48 10.58
C TYR A 123 11.25 -3.73 11.90
N ARG A 124 12.05 -2.65 11.92
CA ARG A 124 12.05 -1.66 13.00
C ARG A 124 11.10 -0.52 12.66
N PHE A 125 9.96 -0.47 13.36
CA PHE A 125 8.96 0.57 13.15
C PHE A 125 9.40 1.89 13.80
N LYS A 126 9.34 2.98 13.01
CA LYS A 126 9.64 4.35 13.46
C LYS A 126 8.38 5.11 13.86
N ARG A 127 7.35 5.00 13.03
CA ARG A 127 6.08 5.69 13.23
C ARG A 127 4.93 4.78 12.87
N ARG A 128 3.92 4.77 13.72
CA ARG A 128 2.66 4.05 13.49
C ARG A 128 1.66 4.96 12.81
N GLN A 129 1.05 4.49 11.74
CA GLN A 129 -0.03 5.19 11.06
C GLN A 129 -1.05 4.18 10.54
N VAL A 130 -2.32 4.49 10.78
CA VAL A 130 -3.44 3.75 10.20
C VAL A 130 -4.31 4.74 9.44
N VAL A 131 -4.64 4.41 8.21
CA VAL A 131 -5.40 5.29 7.32
C VAL A 131 -6.73 4.66 6.97
N TRP A 132 -7.79 5.29 7.46
CA TRP A 132 -9.17 4.90 7.23
C TRP A 132 -9.71 5.65 6.02
N ARG A 133 -10.17 4.94 5.01
CA ARG A 133 -10.86 5.48 3.84
C ARG A 133 -12.33 5.18 4.01
N LEU A 134 -13.11 6.17 4.43
CA LEU A 134 -14.49 5.96 4.89
C LEU A 134 -15.52 6.31 3.82
N ASN A 135 -15.15 7.09 2.83
CA ASN A 135 -16.04 7.52 1.76
C ASN A 135 -15.25 7.89 0.50
N THR A 136 -14.58 6.92 -0.09
CA THR A 136 -13.80 7.16 -1.30
C THR A 136 -14.26 6.23 -2.40
N VAL A 137 -15.27 6.64 -3.14
CA VAL A 137 -15.45 6.11 -4.50
C VAL A 137 -14.39 6.79 -5.35
N ARG A 138 -13.26 6.15 -5.56
CA ARG A 138 -12.22 6.65 -6.47
C ARG A 138 -11.82 5.55 -7.42
N ASN A 139 -11.89 5.91 -8.68
CA ASN A 139 -11.05 5.35 -9.70
C ASN A 139 -9.73 6.14 -9.66
N GLU A 140 -8.65 5.52 -9.26
CA GLU A 140 -7.31 6.10 -9.33
C GLU A 140 -6.63 5.58 -10.61
N ASN A 141 -5.75 6.36 -11.20
CA ASN A 141 -4.93 5.88 -12.32
C ASN A 141 -3.93 4.85 -11.86
N MET A 142 -3.44 4.05 -12.80
CA MET A 142 -2.29 3.18 -12.55
C MET A 142 -1.08 4.03 -12.14
N HIS A 143 -0.41 3.67 -11.05
CA HIS A 143 0.78 4.35 -10.54
C HIS A 143 1.55 3.47 -9.56
N VAL A 144 2.79 3.82 -9.28
CA VAL A 144 3.47 3.48 -8.02
C VAL A 144 3.37 4.66 -7.07
N ASP A 145 3.26 4.42 -5.77
CA ASP A 145 3.15 5.49 -4.80
C ASP A 145 4.41 6.38 -4.76
N THR A 146 4.21 7.69 -4.82
CA THR A 146 5.27 8.71 -4.78
C THR A 146 4.99 9.71 -3.66
N TYR A 147 5.13 9.30 -2.41
CA TYR A 147 4.98 10.22 -1.28
C TYR A 147 6.26 11.04 -1.08
N VAL A 148 6.10 12.34 -0.89
CA VAL A 148 7.17 13.32 -0.86
C VAL A 148 7.77 13.52 0.54
N ASP A 149 6.99 13.24 1.59
CA ASP A 149 7.27 13.79 2.92
C ASP A 149 8.19 12.94 3.82
N ASP A 150 8.44 11.66 3.50
CA ASP A 150 9.26 10.79 4.34
C ASP A 150 10.14 9.87 3.47
N PHE A 151 10.97 10.46 2.66
CA PHE A 151 11.76 9.79 1.62
C PHE A 151 12.72 8.72 2.10
N ALA A 152 13.17 8.81 3.32
CA ALA A 152 14.17 7.89 3.84
C ALA A 152 13.59 6.60 4.39
N ASP A 153 12.30 6.60 4.73
CA ASP A 153 11.66 5.47 5.39
C ASP A 153 11.01 4.51 4.38
N HIS A 154 11.04 3.23 4.73
CA HIS A 154 10.26 2.23 4.04
C HIS A 154 8.84 2.17 4.62
N PHE A 155 7.86 1.67 3.86
CA PHE A 155 6.50 1.44 4.37
C PHE A 155 6.20 -0.04 4.46
N ALA A 156 5.71 -0.47 5.59
CA ALA A 156 5.00 -1.71 5.73
C ALA A 156 3.50 -1.43 5.62
N ARG A 157 2.82 -2.09 4.68
CA ARG A 157 1.40 -1.84 4.40
C ARG A 157 0.58 -3.12 4.43
N LEU A 158 -0.50 -3.05 5.19
CA LEU A 158 -1.56 -4.05 5.20
C LEU A 158 -2.88 -3.34 4.90
N PHE A 159 -3.68 -3.91 4.02
CA PHE A 159 -4.98 -3.38 3.65
C PHE A 159 -6.08 -4.33 4.09
N ILE A 160 -7.24 -3.76 4.44
CA ILE A 160 -8.43 -4.50 4.85
C ILE A 160 -9.64 -3.87 4.15
N ASN A 161 -10.44 -4.69 3.47
CA ASN A 161 -11.70 -4.23 2.90
C ASN A 161 -12.77 -4.18 3.99
N LEU A 162 -13.25 -2.97 4.32
CA LEU A 162 -14.30 -2.74 5.31
C LEU A 162 -15.69 -2.65 4.69
N ASP A 163 -15.76 -2.61 3.37
CA ASP A 163 -17.02 -2.45 2.63
C ASP A 163 -17.86 -3.74 2.67
N ASP A 164 -19.12 -3.64 2.34
CA ASP A 164 -20.01 -4.75 1.99
C ASP A 164 -19.91 -5.16 0.52
N GLN A 165 -19.08 -4.44 -0.25
CA GLN A 165 -18.83 -4.70 -1.66
C GLN A 165 -17.36 -5.08 -1.90
N PRO A 166 -17.07 -5.87 -2.93
CA PRO A 166 -15.71 -6.16 -3.32
C PRO A 166 -14.91 -4.89 -3.65
N ARG A 167 -13.65 -4.85 -3.23
CA ARG A 167 -12.70 -3.84 -3.68
C ARG A 167 -11.94 -4.36 -4.88
N ILE A 168 -11.96 -3.61 -5.98
CA ILE A 168 -11.31 -3.98 -7.24
C ILE A 168 -9.99 -3.25 -7.36
N TRP A 169 -8.93 -4.02 -7.53
CA TRP A 169 -7.57 -3.54 -7.74
C TRP A 169 -7.03 -4.06 -9.07
N SER A 170 -6.27 -3.21 -9.76
CA SER A 170 -5.42 -3.63 -10.87
C SER A 170 -3.96 -3.45 -10.50
N THR A 171 -3.10 -4.38 -10.93
CA THR A 171 -1.66 -4.28 -10.82
C THR A 171 -1.01 -4.48 -12.19
N SER A 172 0.13 -3.84 -12.41
CA SER A 172 0.91 -4.00 -13.64
C SER A 172 2.39 -4.23 -13.29
N TRP A 173 3.30 -3.50 -13.84
CA TRP A 173 4.74 -3.68 -13.71
C TRP A 173 5.26 -3.39 -12.30
N THR A 174 6.26 -4.14 -11.88
CA THR A 174 7.09 -3.77 -10.72
C THR A 174 7.95 -2.54 -11.04
N LEU A 175 8.49 -1.89 -10.02
CA LEU A 175 9.33 -0.70 -10.20
C LEU A 175 10.59 -1.00 -11.04
N ASP A 176 11.22 -2.17 -10.84
CA ASP A 176 12.38 -2.58 -11.64
C ASP A 176 11.99 -2.76 -13.14
N GLU A 177 10.81 -3.34 -13.41
CA GLU A 177 10.27 -3.48 -14.77
C GLU A 177 9.88 -2.13 -15.39
N LEU A 178 9.33 -1.20 -14.61
CA LEU A 178 9.04 0.16 -15.07
C LEU A 178 10.30 0.86 -15.55
N TYR A 179 11.39 0.80 -14.77
CA TYR A 179 12.67 1.36 -15.20
C TYR A 179 13.27 0.65 -16.41
N ALA A 180 13.09 -0.66 -16.53
CA ALA A 180 13.58 -1.41 -17.68
C ALA A 180 12.83 -1.05 -18.98
N ARG A 181 11.52 -0.79 -18.89
CA ARG A 181 10.66 -0.55 -20.06
C ARG A 181 10.54 0.92 -20.46
N PHE A 182 10.54 1.82 -19.50
CA PHE A 182 10.24 3.23 -19.72
C PHE A 182 11.40 4.15 -19.34
N GLY A 183 12.48 3.61 -18.80
CA GLY A 183 13.60 4.41 -18.34
C GLY A 183 14.26 5.21 -19.46
N ASP A 184 14.30 4.70 -20.67
CA ASP A 184 14.88 5.39 -21.83
C ASP A 184 14.04 6.59 -22.29
N GLN A 185 12.77 6.71 -21.84
CA GLN A 185 11.92 7.86 -22.08
C GLN A 185 12.19 9.02 -21.12
N LEU A 186 12.97 8.80 -20.06
CA LEU A 186 13.32 9.86 -19.13
C LEU A 186 14.36 10.78 -19.74
N PRO A 187 14.17 12.11 -19.71
CA PRO A 187 15.16 13.07 -20.22
C PRO A 187 16.51 12.86 -19.55
N ARG A 188 17.58 12.75 -20.33
CA ARG A 188 18.93 12.50 -19.82
C ARG A 188 19.39 13.62 -18.88
N GLU A 189 19.01 14.84 -19.18
CA GLU A 189 19.27 16.01 -18.35
C GLU A 189 18.65 15.89 -16.95
N MET A 190 17.44 15.35 -16.87
CA MET A 190 16.79 15.06 -15.60
C MET A 190 17.59 14.06 -14.75
N LEU A 191 18.18 13.04 -15.38
CA LEU A 191 18.99 12.06 -14.68
C LEU A 191 20.28 12.65 -14.09
N PHE A 192 20.81 13.74 -14.64
CA PHE A 192 21.95 14.47 -14.08
C PHE A 192 21.56 15.34 -12.88
N ASN A 193 20.44 16.05 -12.97
CA ASN A 193 20.10 17.16 -12.10
C ASN A 193 19.09 16.82 -10.99
N SER A 194 18.34 15.71 -11.12
CA SER A 194 17.27 15.36 -10.18
C SER A 194 17.71 14.37 -9.12
N ASP A 195 17.10 14.46 -7.96
CA ASP A 195 17.25 13.46 -6.91
C ASP A 195 16.50 12.15 -7.28
N PRO A 196 16.77 11.03 -6.58
CA PRO A 196 16.10 9.76 -6.86
C PRO A 196 14.57 9.80 -6.70
N GLY A 197 14.03 10.69 -5.86
CA GLY A 197 12.58 10.86 -5.66
C GLY A 197 11.92 11.48 -6.89
N GLU A 198 12.55 12.48 -7.51
CA GLU A 198 12.06 13.09 -8.74
C GLU A 198 12.11 12.09 -9.91
N ILE A 199 13.17 11.29 -10.00
CA ILE A 199 13.28 10.22 -11.00
C ILE A 199 12.16 9.19 -10.79
N HIS A 200 11.83 8.88 -9.53
CA HIS A 200 10.72 7.98 -9.21
C HIS A 200 9.35 8.55 -9.60
N LYS A 201 9.14 9.85 -9.49
CA LYS A 201 7.92 10.50 -10.02
C LYS A 201 7.88 10.47 -11.54
N ALA A 202 8.99 10.75 -12.19
CA ALA A 202 9.08 10.82 -13.64
C ALA A 202 8.81 9.47 -14.31
N ILE A 203 9.21 8.35 -13.72
CA ILE A 203 8.91 7.03 -14.27
C ILE A 203 7.39 6.72 -14.27
N ASN A 204 6.64 7.21 -13.28
CA ASN A 204 5.19 7.14 -13.30
C ASN A 204 4.59 7.90 -14.48
N GLN A 205 5.10 9.10 -14.74
CA GLN A 205 4.65 9.91 -15.86
C GLN A 205 4.95 9.22 -17.20
N ALA A 206 6.14 8.69 -17.35
CA ALA A 206 6.54 7.98 -18.56
C ALA A 206 5.69 6.72 -18.82
N ALA A 207 5.43 5.94 -17.77
CA ALA A 207 4.71 4.67 -17.90
C ALA A 207 3.19 4.83 -18.05
N PHE A 208 2.58 5.79 -17.35
CA PHE A 208 1.13 5.86 -17.18
C PHE A 208 0.52 7.22 -17.55
N GLY A 209 1.32 8.19 -18.04
CA GLY A 209 0.85 9.50 -18.45
C GLY A 209 0.37 10.41 -17.32
N GLY A 210 0.64 10.04 -16.06
CA GLY A 210 0.22 10.79 -14.88
C GLY A 210 -1.23 10.57 -14.46
N ARG A 211 -1.63 11.24 -13.37
CA ARG A 211 -2.93 11.00 -12.71
C ARG A 211 -4.17 11.42 -13.53
N SER A 212 -4.01 12.21 -14.58
CA SER A 212 -5.11 12.74 -15.39
C SER A 212 -5.53 11.83 -16.55
N THR A 213 -4.81 10.75 -16.82
CA THR A 213 -4.97 9.94 -18.04
C THR A 213 -5.54 8.55 -17.78
N VAL A 214 -6.59 8.47 -16.96
CA VAL A 214 -7.23 7.21 -16.49
C VAL A 214 -7.50 6.19 -17.60
N TRP A 215 -7.77 6.63 -18.81
CA TRP A 215 -8.30 5.77 -19.87
C TRP A 215 -7.30 5.43 -20.97
N TRP A 216 -6.10 5.97 -20.92
CA TRP A 216 -5.16 5.92 -22.06
C TRP A 216 -3.95 5.02 -21.83
N ASP A 217 -3.73 4.59 -20.60
CA ASP A 217 -2.65 3.66 -20.36
C ASP A 217 -3.03 2.27 -20.88
N LYS A 218 -2.17 1.75 -21.77
CA LYS A 218 -2.36 0.46 -22.44
C LYS A 218 -1.58 -0.66 -21.78
N GLN A 219 -1.11 -0.46 -20.56
CA GLN A 219 -0.31 -1.44 -19.88
C GLN A 219 -1.15 -2.67 -19.51
N PRO A 220 -0.59 -3.89 -19.68
CA PRO A 220 -1.26 -5.11 -19.25
C PRO A 220 -1.53 -5.08 -17.75
N ARG A 221 -2.62 -5.70 -17.30
CA ARG A 221 -3.06 -5.65 -15.90
C ARG A 221 -3.53 -6.98 -15.38
N HIS A 222 -3.10 -7.33 -14.19
CA HIS A 222 -3.86 -8.26 -13.37
C HIS A 222 -5.02 -7.51 -12.69
N VAL A 223 -6.14 -8.19 -12.50
CA VAL A 223 -7.29 -7.64 -11.76
C VAL A 223 -7.56 -8.52 -10.55
N ALA A 224 -7.52 -7.93 -9.39
CA ALA A 224 -7.82 -8.59 -8.11
C ALA A 224 -9.12 -8.06 -7.52
N TYR A 225 -9.95 -8.99 -7.05
CA TYR A 225 -11.16 -8.70 -6.30
C TYR A 225 -10.92 -9.09 -4.85
N PHE A 226 -10.97 -8.12 -3.97
CA PHE A 226 -10.89 -8.33 -2.53
C PHE A 226 -12.30 -8.25 -1.96
N ASP A 227 -12.85 -9.39 -1.58
CA ASP A 227 -14.18 -9.50 -1.02
C ASP A 227 -14.29 -8.75 0.32
N PRO A 228 -15.51 -8.46 0.83
CA PRO A 228 -15.69 -7.92 2.17
C PRO A 228 -14.87 -8.68 3.21
N GLY A 229 -14.10 -7.99 4.03
CA GLY A 229 -13.24 -8.57 5.04
C GLY A 229 -11.88 -9.07 4.56
N ASP A 230 -11.64 -9.15 3.25
CA ASP A 230 -10.34 -9.58 2.74
C ASP A 230 -9.20 -8.69 3.23
N VAL A 231 -8.08 -9.34 3.53
CA VAL A 231 -6.84 -8.71 3.99
C VAL A 231 -5.72 -9.01 2.99
N TRP A 232 -4.94 -7.99 2.64
CA TRP A 232 -3.77 -8.15 1.77
C TRP A 232 -2.66 -7.17 2.14
N ALA A 233 -1.42 -7.54 1.82
CA ALA A 233 -0.25 -6.67 1.98
C ALA A 233 0.45 -6.48 0.63
N VAL A 234 0.90 -5.25 0.35
CA VAL A 234 1.67 -4.92 -0.84
C VAL A 234 2.50 -3.65 -0.61
N ASP A 235 3.73 -3.66 -1.09
CA ASP A 235 4.52 -2.43 -1.20
C ASP A 235 4.12 -1.68 -2.47
N SER A 236 3.24 -0.72 -2.30
CA SER A 236 2.70 0.12 -3.38
C SER A 236 3.72 1.07 -4.02
N ARG A 237 4.97 1.09 -3.51
CA ARG A 237 6.11 1.75 -4.17
C ARG A 237 6.92 0.78 -5.04
N GLN A 238 6.71 -0.54 -4.89
CA GLN A 238 7.42 -1.58 -5.63
C GLN A 238 6.61 -2.20 -6.76
N VAL A 239 5.29 -2.07 -6.72
CA VAL A 239 4.41 -2.56 -7.77
C VAL A 239 3.38 -1.51 -8.13
N SER A 240 3.19 -1.29 -9.42
CA SER A 240 2.18 -0.37 -9.90
C SER A 240 0.79 -0.92 -9.65
N HIS A 241 -0.09 -0.04 -9.22
CA HIS A 241 -1.45 -0.40 -8.84
C HIS A 241 -2.44 0.69 -9.18
N GLN A 242 -3.68 0.28 -9.30
CA GLN A 242 -4.84 1.14 -9.49
C GLN A 242 -5.97 0.65 -8.61
N ILE A 243 -6.64 1.55 -7.92
CA ILE A 243 -7.92 1.27 -7.28
C ILE A 243 -9.00 1.58 -8.30
N PHE A 244 -9.61 0.52 -8.84
CA PHE A 244 -10.69 0.67 -9.81
C PHE A 244 -12.02 0.93 -9.12
N TYR A 245 -12.28 0.23 -8.00
CA TYR A 245 -13.48 0.39 -7.20
C TYR A 245 -13.23 0.08 -5.72
N GLY A 246 -13.93 0.75 -4.83
CA GLY A 246 -13.97 0.47 -3.40
C GLY A 246 -14.27 1.72 -2.58
N ARG A 247 -15.30 1.66 -1.72
CA ARG A 247 -15.77 2.80 -0.94
C ARG A 247 -15.04 2.90 0.40
N ARG A 248 -14.87 1.79 1.10
CA ARG A 248 -14.37 1.74 2.47
C ARG A 248 -13.25 0.75 2.62
N ALA A 249 -12.15 1.20 3.16
CA ALA A 249 -11.01 0.38 3.49
C ALA A 249 -10.19 1.01 4.59
N VAL A 250 -9.38 0.21 5.25
CA VAL A 250 -8.31 0.69 6.12
C VAL A 250 -6.98 0.16 5.61
N SER A 251 -5.94 0.97 5.76
CA SER A 251 -4.57 0.50 5.60
C SER A 251 -3.76 0.80 6.88
N ILE A 252 -3.02 -0.19 7.32
CA ILE A 252 -2.00 -0.05 8.36
C ILE A 252 -0.71 0.28 7.61
N ASP A 253 -0.23 1.51 7.75
CA ASP A 253 0.87 2.10 6.96
C ASP A 253 2.01 2.52 7.92
N PHE A 254 2.68 1.57 8.57
CA PHE A 254 3.75 1.93 9.49
C PHE A 254 5.02 2.28 8.73
N PHE A 255 5.68 3.32 9.23
CA PHE A 255 6.98 3.76 8.72
C PHE A 255 8.08 2.90 9.35
N VAL A 256 8.98 2.44 8.51
CA VAL A 256 9.99 1.44 8.85
C VAL A 256 11.37 2.00 8.56
N ASP A 257 12.30 1.76 9.48
CA ASP A 257 13.70 2.03 9.24
C ASP A 257 14.20 1.23 8.02
N ARG A 258 14.66 1.94 7.00
CA ARG A 258 15.15 1.36 5.77
C ARG A 258 16.25 0.33 6.00
N GLU A 259 17.09 0.52 7.00
CA GLU A 259 18.19 -0.39 7.32
C GLU A 259 17.71 -1.70 7.96
N SER A 260 16.44 -1.79 8.35
CA SER A 260 15.81 -3.04 8.81
C SER A 260 15.19 -3.87 7.68
N MET A 261 15.17 -3.37 6.45
CA MET A 261 14.73 -4.15 5.30
C MET A 261 15.61 -5.39 5.11
N VAL A 262 15.01 -6.50 4.68
CA VAL A 262 15.74 -7.72 4.29
C VAL A 262 16.66 -7.46 3.10
N LYS A 263 16.22 -6.56 2.20
CA LYS A 263 16.96 -6.15 1.01
C LYS A 263 16.96 -4.62 0.87
N PRO A 264 17.74 -3.85 1.67
CA PRO A 264 17.72 -2.39 1.62
C PRO A 264 17.97 -1.81 0.21
N LYS A 265 18.73 -2.54 -0.63
CA LYS A 265 18.96 -2.17 -2.04
C LYS A 265 17.68 -2.15 -2.89
N ARG A 266 16.60 -2.80 -2.46
CA ARG A 266 15.30 -2.76 -3.14
C ARG A 266 14.43 -1.57 -2.74
N HIS A 267 14.84 -0.80 -1.76
CA HIS A 267 14.14 0.45 -1.45
C HIS A 267 13.97 1.30 -2.74
N TYR A 268 12.81 1.89 -2.95
CA TYR A 268 12.47 2.59 -4.20
C TYR A 268 13.48 3.66 -4.60
N LEU A 269 14.01 4.44 -3.63
CA LEU A 269 15.08 5.42 -3.89
C LEU A 269 16.39 4.77 -4.33
N GLN A 270 16.71 3.59 -3.78
CA GLN A 270 17.92 2.86 -4.18
C GLN A 270 17.75 2.27 -5.59
N THR A 271 16.53 1.86 -5.95
CA THR A 271 16.22 1.40 -7.31
C THR A 271 16.37 2.56 -8.31
N ALA A 272 15.83 3.75 -8.01
CA ALA A 272 16.00 4.94 -8.82
C ALA A 272 17.47 5.35 -8.95
N ALA A 273 18.24 5.35 -7.85
CA ALA A 273 19.66 5.68 -7.85
C ALA A 273 20.50 4.68 -8.68
N ARG A 274 20.21 3.39 -8.58
CA ARG A 274 20.88 2.35 -9.41
C ARG A 274 20.58 2.54 -10.89
N PHE A 275 19.32 2.80 -11.24
CA PHE A 275 18.92 3.10 -12.61
C PHE A 275 19.71 4.31 -13.14
N ARG A 276 19.67 5.44 -12.42
CA ARG A 276 20.45 6.65 -12.75
C ARG A 276 21.93 6.33 -13.01
N SER A 277 22.57 5.62 -12.05
CA SER A 277 24.01 5.29 -12.16
C SER A 277 24.32 4.43 -13.38
N ARG A 278 23.43 3.51 -13.75
CA ARG A 278 23.58 2.66 -14.93
C ARG A 278 23.53 3.48 -16.21
N VAL A 279 22.56 4.37 -16.33
CA VAL A 279 22.38 5.20 -17.53
C VAL A 279 23.52 6.20 -17.69
N LEU A 280 23.96 6.82 -16.61
CA LEU A 280 25.05 7.82 -16.66
C LEU A 280 26.41 7.23 -16.95
N LYS A 281 26.67 5.99 -16.55
CA LYS A 281 27.94 5.29 -16.86
C LYS A 281 28.03 4.80 -18.30
N GLY A 282 26.91 4.80 -19.04
CA GLY A 282 26.84 4.23 -20.38
C GLY A 282 26.95 2.69 -20.39
N PRO A 283 26.73 2.03 -21.53
CA PRO A 283 27.08 0.63 -21.69
C PRO A 283 28.57 0.50 -21.41
N LYS A 284 28.98 -0.47 -20.58
CA LYS A 284 30.37 -0.84 -20.45
C LYS A 284 30.83 -1.12 -21.86
N ALA A 285 31.82 -0.34 -22.37
CA ALA A 285 32.52 -0.67 -23.61
C ALA A 285 32.95 -2.12 -23.47
N GLY A 286 32.41 -3.00 -24.32
CA GLY A 286 32.80 -4.40 -24.33
C GLY A 286 34.30 -4.42 -24.49
N VAL A 287 34.98 -5.01 -23.52
CA VAL A 287 36.38 -5.42 -23.70
C VAL A 287 36.32 -6.51 -24.77
N GLY A 288 36.46 -6.09 -26.03
CA GLY A 288 36.72 -6.99 -27.12
C GLY A 288 38.08 -7.61 -26.83
N GLY A 289 38.07 -8.87 -26.57
CA GLY A 289 39.20 -9.76 -26.59
C GLY A 289 38.90 -10.85 -27.59
#